data_f86ebd0acfe18285f3dca8b17f69e5eb
#
_entry.id   f86ebd0acfe18285f3dca8b17f69e5eb
#
_cell.length_a   1.000
_cell.length_b   1.000
_cell.length_c   1.000
_cell.angle_alpha   90.00
_cell.angle_beta   90.00
_cell.angle_gamma   90.00
#
_symmetry.space_group_name_H-M   'P 1'
#
loop_
_entity.id
_entity.type
_entity.pdbx_description
1 polymer ?
#
loop_
_entity_poly.entity_id
_entity_poly.type
_entity_poly.pdbx_seq_one_letter_code
_entity_poly.pdbx_strand_id
1 'polypeptide(L)'
;MAGKGSEIGRSFEEIKSIIDDVELKDKIGVCLDTCHINDAGYDIVNNLDEVLEEFDKIIGLDNLKAVHINDSMNPIGSHKDRHQKIGEGTIGLEAFERIINHPKLNKLPFYLETPHEDIMGYAKEIEILRNLYKD
;
A
#
# COMPACT_ATOMS: atom_id res chain seq x y z
N MET A 1 8.44 2.34 0.73
CA MET A 1 9.46 2.57 -0.32
C MET A 1 9.59 1.34 -1.21
N ALA A 2 9.72 1.52 -2.51
CA ALA A 2 9.81 0.41 -3.46
C ALA A 2 11.21 -0.22 -3.53
N GLY A 3 12.22 0.39 -2.94
CA GLY A 3 13.61 -0.06 -2.98
C GLY A 3 14.36 0.34 -4.24
N LYS A 4 14.00 1.46 -4.85
CA LYS A 4 14.69 1.99 -6.02
C LYS A 4 16.11 2.44 -5.64
N GLY A 5 17.11 1.91 -6.33
CA GLY A 5 18.50 2.25 -6.07
C GLY A 5 18.91 1.87 -4.64
N SER A 6 19.33 2.87 -3.85
CA SER A 6 19.78 2.72 -2.46
C SER A 6 18.75 3.22 -1.44
N GLU A 7 17.47 3.33 -1.81
CA GLU A 7 16.40 3.72 -0.88
C GLU A 7 16.30 2.76 0.30
N ILE A 8 16.15 3.32 1.48
CA ILE A 8 15.87 2.57 2.72
C ILE A 8 14.35 2.54 2.97
N GLY A 9 13.90 1.57 3.79
CA GLY A 9 12.47 1.40 4.09
C GLY A 9 11.72 0.59 3.02
N ARG A 10 12.43 -0.24 2.26
CA ARG A 10 11.83 -1.15 1.26
C ARG A 10 11.29 -2.44 1.87
N SER A 11 11.77 -2.83 3.03
CA SER A 11 11.29 -4.02 3.74
C SER A 11 10.65 -3.65 5.06
N PHE A 12 9.82 -4.55 5.59
CA PHE A 12 9.19 -4.36 6.89
C PHE A 12 10.22 -4.28 8.02
N GLU A 13 11.33 -5.03 7.91
CA GLU A 13 12.44 -4.99 8.86
C GLU A 13 13.14 -3.62 8.89
N GLU A 14 13.37 -3.02 7.72
CA GLU A 14 13.95 -1.68 7.64
C GLU A 14 13.01 -0.62 8.25
N ILE A 15 11.71 -0.70 7.99
CA ILE A 15 10.71 0.18 8.61
C ILE A 15 10.69 -0.01 10.12
N LYS A 16 10.72 -1.26 10.59
CA LYS A 16 10.78 -1.58 12.02
C LYS A 16 12.01 -0.97 12.69
N SER A 17 13.16 -1.07 12.02
CA SER A 17 14.41 -0.46 12.52
C SER A 17 14.28 1.05 12.68
N ILE A 18 13.66 1.74 11.72
CA ILE A 18 13.40 3.19 11.80
C ILE A 18 12.48 3.51 12.98
N ILE A 19 11.40 2.75 13.16
CA ILE A 19 10.47 2.95 14.29
C ILE A 19 11.17 2.77 15.62
N ASP A 20 12.01 1.76 15.74
CA ASP A 20 12.74 1.46 16.98
C ASP A 20 13.73 2.56 17.39
N ASP A 21 14.23 3.31 16.42
CA ASP A 21 15.15 4.43 16.66
C ASP A 21 14.43 5.77 16.99
N VAL A 22 13.11 5.82 16.82
CA VAL A 22 12.32 7.02 17.16
C VAL A 22 12.07 7.09 18.67
N GLU A 23 12.38 8.24 19.30
CA GLU A 23 12.17 8.43 20.74
C GLU A 23 10.68 8.45 21.13
N LEU A 24 9.86 9.18 20.37
CA LEU A 24 8.43 9.32 20.61
C LEU A 24 7.64 8.30 19.78
N LYS A 25 7.75 7.03 20.11
CA LYS A 25 7.14 5.91 19.35
C LYS A 25 5.62 5.98 19.28
N ASP A 26 4.96 6.60 20.26
CA ASP A 26 3.51 6.82 20.27
C ASP A 26 3.03 7.91 19.29
N LYS A 27 3.95 8.68 18.72
CA LYS A 27 3.69 9.74 17.74
C LYS A 27 3.96 9.32 16.30
N ILE A 28 4.50 8.13 16.07
CA ILE A 28 4.79 7.61 14.73
C ILE A 28 3.85 6.45 14.38
N GLY A 29 3.47 6.38 13.13
CA GLY A 29 2.73 5.26 12.55
C GLY A 29 3.23 4.96 11.15
N VAL A 30 2.73 3.88 10.58
CA VAL A 30 3.08 3.45 9.24
C VAL A 30 1.93 3.77 8.29
N CYS A 31 2.26 4.32 7.13
CA CYS A 31 1.41 4.37 5.96
C CYS A 31 1.93 3.33 4.96
N LEU A 32 1.07 2.40 4.57
CA LEU A 32 1.40 1.36 3.61
C LEU A 32 0.95 1.80 2.22
N ASP A 33 1.87 1.78 1.25
CA ASP A 33 1.56 2.09 -0.15
C ASP A 33 1.52 0.80 -0.97
N THR A 34 0.40 0.53 -1.65
CA THR A 34 0.20 -0.71 -2.41
C THR A 34 1.15 -0.85 -3.59
N CYS A 35 1.46 0.24 -4.28
CA CYS A 35 2.47 0.24 -5.35
C CYS A 35 3.86 -0.05 -4.80
N HIS A 36 4.26 0.64 -3.72
CA HIS A 36 5.59 0.48 -3.12
C HIS A 36 5.85 -0.95 -2.65
N ILE A 37 4.91 -1.56 -1.92
CA ILE A 37 5.11 -2.93 -1.41
C ILE A 37 5.08 -3.97 -2.53
N ASN A 38 4.23 -3.79 -3.57
CA ASN A 38 4.25 -4.63 -4.76
C ASN A 38 5.60 -4.55 -5.46
N ASP A 39 6.09 -3.35 -5.71
CA ASP A 39 7.37 -3.13 -6.39
C ASP A 39 8.57 -3.59 -5.54
N ALA A 40 8.45 -3.57 -4.22
CA ALA A 40 9.45 -4.13 -3.30
C ALA A 40 9.44 -5.66 -3.23
N GLY A 41 8.43 -6.32 -3.76
CA GLY A 41 8.37 -7.78 -3.87
C GLY A 41 7.35 -8.46 -2.96
N TYR A 42 6.50 -7.71 -2.24
CA TYR A 42 5.40 -8.28 -1.45
C TYR A 42 4.19 -8.57 -2.34
N ASP A 43 3.77 -9.83 -2.40
CA ASP A 43 2.67 -10.28 -3.27
C ASP A 43 1.28 -10.00 -2.67
N ILE A 44 0.84 -8.75 -2.78
CA ILE A 44 -0.49 -8.33 -2.32
C ILE A 44 -1.62 -8.77 -3.24
N VAL A 45 -1.30 -9.25 -4.44
CA VAL A 45 -2.29 -9.71 -5.42
C VAL A 45 -2.77 -11.12 -5.08
N ASN A 46 -1.83 -12.05 -4.83
CA ASN A 46 -2.16 -13.46 -4.61
C ASN A 46 -2.06 -13.91 -3.15
N ASN A 47 -1.27 -13.21 -2.33
CA ASN A 47 -0.94 -13.61 -0.95
C ASN A 47 -1.11 -12.46 0.04
N LEU A 48 -2.20 -11.68 -0.06
CA LEU A 48 -2.45 -10.52 0.81
C LEU A 48 -2.45 -10.88 2.30
N ASP A 49 -3.08 -11.98 2.68
CA ASP A 49 -3.13 -12.41 4.08
C ASP A 49 -1.74 -12.69 4.64
N GLU A 50 -0.88 -13.37 3.88
CA GLU A 50 0.50 -13.67 4.28
C GLU A 50 1.34 -12.40 4.43
N VAL A 51 1.17 -11.43 3.52
CA VAL A 51 1.84 -10.13 3.60
C VAL A 51 1.41 -9.38 4.86
N LEU A 52 0.13 -9.36 5.18
CA LEU A 52 -0.39 -8.70 6.38
C LEU A 52 0.03 -9.42 7.67
N GLU A 53 0.13 -10.74 7.66
CA GLU A 53 0.66 -11.51 8.79
C GLU A 53 2.15 -11.22 9.02
N GLU A 54 2.93 -11.12 7.96
CA GLU A 54 4.34 -10.73 8.03
C GLU A 54 4.50 -9.31 8.58
N PHE A 55 3.68 -8.37 8.10
CA PHE A 55 3.64 -7.00 8.62
C PHE A 55 3.32 -7.00 10.13
N ASP A 56 2.33 -7.77 10.55
CA ASP A 56 1.92 -7.85 11.94
C ASP A 56 3.03 -8.41 12.84
N LYS A 57 3.74 -9.44 12.39
CA LYS A 57 4.86 -10.03 13.14
C LYS A 57 6.04 -9.08 13.29
N ILE A 58 6.35 -8.30 12.27
CA ILE A 58 7.57 -7.47 12.23
C ILE A 58 7.30 -6.09 12.82
N ILE A 59 6.24 -5.43 12.37
CA ILE A 59 5.91 -4.04 12.74
C ILE A 59 4.78 -3.99 13.76
N GLY A 60 3.74 -4.78 13.56
CA GLY A 60 2.48 -4.77 14.29
C GLY A 60 1.40 -3.97 13.55
N LEU A 61 0.24 -4.58 13.34
CA LEU A 61 -0.90 -3.94 12.67
C LEU A 61 -1.43 -2.71 13.43
N ASP A 62 -1.23 -2.63 14.74
CA ASP A 62 -1.58 -1.44 15.54
C ASP A 62 -0.80 -0.19 15.11
N ASN A 63 0.35 -0.36 14.48
CA ASN A 63 1.15 0.73 13.94
C ASN A 63 0.72 1.17 12.53
N LEU A 64 -0.10 0.39 11.83
CA LEU A 64 -0.64 0.73 10.52
C LEU A 64 -1.79 1.73 10.67
N LYS A 65 -1.60 2.95 10.17
CA LYS A 65 -2.54 4.07 10.38
C LYS A 65 -3.24 4.53 9.11
N ALA A 66 -2.68 4.23 7.96
CA ALA A 66 -3.22 4.66 6.67
C ALA A 66 -2.72 3.74 5.55
N VAL A 67 -3.42 3.78 4.44
CA VAL A 67 -3.04 3.08 3.20
C VAL A 67 -3.05 4.08 2.06
N HIS A 68 -1.92 4.20 1.35
CA HIS A 68 -1.92 4.78 0.02
C HIS A 68 -2.32 3.70 -0.98
N ILE A 69 -3.45 3.89 -1.66
CA ILE A 69 -4.01 2.92 -2.58
C ILE A 69 -3.72 3.36 -4.02
N ASN A 70 -2.70 2.75 -4.62
CA ASN A 70 -2.21 3.07 -5.95
C ASN A 70 -1.95 1.78 -6.72
N ASP A 71 -2.28 1.77 -8.02
CA ASP A 71 -1.85 0.68 -8.90
C ASP A 71 -0.38 0.88 -9.29
N SER A 72 0.24 -0.10 -9.91
CA SER A 72 1.64 -0.04 -10.34
C SER A 72 1.77 -0.22 -11.84
N MET A 73 2.65 0.57 -12.46
CA MET A 73 3.03 0.40 -13.87
C MET A 73 3.95 -0.81 -14.09
N ASN A 74 4.50 -1.38 -13.02
CA ASN A 74 5.56 -2.38 -13.08
C ASN A 74 5.13 -3.68 -12.40
N PRO A 75 5.75 -4.82 -12.80
CA PRO A 75 5.50 -6.09 -12.12
C PRO A 75 6.06 -6.10 -10.69
N ILE A 76 5.60 -7.08 -9.91
CA ILE A 76 6.09 -7.32 -8.56
C ILE A 76 7.62 -7.44 -8.52
N GLY A 77 8.23 -6.83 -7.52
CA GLY A 77 9.68 -6.90 -7.32
C GLY A 77 10.52 -6.07 -8.30
N SER A 78 9.91 -5.12 -9.01
CA SER A 78 10.61 -4.29 -10.00
C SER A 78 11.53 -3.23 -9.40
N HIS A 79 11.28 -2.80 -8.15
CA HIS A 79 11.98 -1.72 -7.46
C HIS A 79 11.97 -0.38 -8.21
N LYS A 80 10.86 -0.06 -8.92
CA LYS A 80 10.78 1.13 -9.78
C LYS A 80 9.97 2.29 -9.23
N ASP A 81 8.93 2.00 -8.44
CA ASP A 81 8.06 3.03 -7.87
C ASP A 81 7.44 3.96 -8.94
N ARG A 82 6.45 3.44 -9.65
CA ARG A 82 5.67 4.19 -10.64
C ARG A 82 4.19 3.88 -10.43
N HIS A 83 3.48 4.84 -9.85
CA HIS A 83 2.04 4.74 -9.64
C HIS A 83 1.29 4.69 -10.97
N GLN A 84 0.25 3.88 -11.03
CA GLN A 84 -0.71 3.81 -12.13
C GLN A 84 -2.12 4.04 -11.58
N LYS A 85 -3.02 4.46 -12.45
CA LYS A 85 -4.45 4.59 -12.14
C LYS A 85 -5.04 3.25 -11.74
N ILE A 86 -5.96 3.28 -10.79
CA ILE A 86 -6.61 2.08 -10.24
C ILE A 86 -7.22 1.22 -11.36
N GLY A 87 -6.80 -0.03 -11.42
CA GLY A 87 -7.24 -1.01 -12.40
C GLY A 87 -6.55 -0.96 -13.75
N GLU A 88 -5.66 0.01 -13.99
CA GLU A 88 -4.91 0.15 -15.24
C GLU A 88 -3.47 -0.39 -15.14
N GLY A 89 -3.09 -0.91 -13.98
CA GLY A 89 -1.75 -1.42 -13.70
C GLY A 89 -1.70 -2.93 -13.47
N THR A 90 -0.59 -3.36 -12.90
CA THR A 90 -0.28 -4.79 -12.67
C THR A 90 -0.96 -5.37 -11.42
N ILE A 91 -1.39 -4.53 -10.48
CA ILE A 91 -2.11 -4.97 -9.28
C ILE A 91 -3.56 -5.34 -9.64
N GLY A 92 -4.30 -4.45 -10.28
CA GLY A 92 -5.61 -4.70 -10.85
C GLY A 92 -6.78 -4.62 -9.87
N LEU A 93 -7.99 -4.48 -10.42
CA LEU A 93 -9.23 -4.23 -9.66
C LEU A 93 -9.58 -5.33 -8.66
N GLU A 94 -9.37 -6.59 -9.00
CA GLU A 94 -9.69 -7.71 -8.12
C GLU A 94 -8.85 -7.68 -6.83
N ALA A 95 -7.58 -7.30 -6.94
CA ALA A 95 -6.72 -7.15 -5.77
C ALA A 95 -7.17 -5.96 -4.92
N PHE A 96 -7.53 -4.84 -5.53
CA PHE A 96 -8.04 -3.67 -4.80
C PHE A 96 -9.37 -3.97 -4.11
N GLU A 97 -10.26 -4.74 -4.73
CA GLU A 97 -11.49 -5.20 -4.06
C GLU A 97 -11.17 -5.98 -2.79
N ARG A 98 -10.21 -6.89 -2.84
CA ARG A 98 -9.77 -7.63 -1.65
C ARG A 98 -9.14 -6.73 -0.60
N ILE A 99 -8.31 -5.76 -1.01
CA ILE A 99 -7.61 -4.84 -0.11
C ILE A 99 -8.59 -3.96 0.66
N ILE A 100 -9.51 -3.28 -0.04
CA ILE A 100 -10.43 -2.34 0.61
C ILE A 100 -11.49 -3.03 1.48
N ASN A 101 -11.79 -4.30 1.21
CA ASN A 101 -12.73 -5.09 2.00
C ASN A 101 -12.06 -5.97 3.06
N HIS A 102 -10.73 -5.97 3.13
CA HIS A 102 -10.02 -6.81 4.09
C HIS A 102 -10.31 -6.38 5.53
N PRO A 103 -10.68 -7.29 6.44
CA PRO A 103 -11.05 -6.94 7.83
C PRO A 103 -9.98 -6.16 8.60
N LYS A 104 -8.72 -6.39 8.29
CA LYS A 104 -7.57 -5.70 8.93
C LYS A 104 -7.31 -4.31 8.34
N LEU A 105 -7.88 -3.97 7.18
CA LEU A 105 -7.61 -2.73 6.46
C LEU A 105 -8.85 -1.83 6.29
N ASN A 106 -10.04 -2.39 6.23
CA ASN A 106 -11.26 -1.70 5.81
C ASN A 106 -11.70 -0.52 6.70
N LYS A 107 -11.13 -0.38 7.88
CA LYS A 107 -11.39 0.74 8.80
C LYS A 107 -10.33 1.84 8.75
N LEU A 108 -9.27 1.62 7.98
CA LEU A 108 -8.22 2.61 7.80
C LEU A 108 -8.60 3.62 6.73
N PRO A 109 -8.07 4.85 6.79
CA PRO A 109 -8.21 5.78 5.68
C PRO A 109 -7.36 5.35 4.48
N PHE A 110 -7.93 5.47 3.29
CA PHE A 110 -7.28 5.21 2.01
C PHE A 110 -7.07 6.52 1.25
N TYR A 111 -5.89 6.69 0.70
CA TYR A 111 -5.50 7.88 -0.07
C TYR A 111 -4.96 7.49 -1.44
N LEU A 112 -5.30 8.28 -2.45
CA LEU A 112 -4.84 8.11 -3.83
C LEU A 112 -3.70 9.09 -4.14
N GLU A 113 -2.65 8.59 -4.80
CA GLU A 113 -1.55 9.38 -5.35
C GLU A 113 -1.28 8.99 -6.82
N THR A 114 -2.34 8.60 -7.52
CA THR A 114 -2.28 8.16 -8.91
C THR A 114 -2.04 9.32 -9.86
N PRO A 115 -1.47 9.07 -11.07
CA PRO A 115 -1.10 10.15 -11.99
C PRO A 115 -2.32 10.74 -12.69
N HIS A 116 -2.71 11.95 -12.30
CA HIS A 116 -3.76 12.74 -12.94
C HIS A 116 -3.29 14.18 -13.20
N GLU A 117 -3.69 14.71 -14.35
CA GLU A 117 -3.46 16.11 -14.70
C GLU A 117 -4.47 17.04 -13.99
N ASP A 118 -5.64 16.52 -13.66
CA ASP A 118 -6.76 17.24 -13.05
C ASP A 118 -7.29 16.47 -11.83
N ILE A 119 -7.66 17.20 -10.79
CA ILE A 119 -8.26 16.67 -9.56
C ILE A 119 -9.53 15.84 -9.85
N MET A 120 -10.26 16.12 -10.91
CA MET A 120 -11.45 15.36 -11.32
C MET A 120 -11.13 13.90 -11.69
N GLY A 121 -9.88 13.59 -12.05
CA GLY A 121 -9.44 12.22 -12.29
C GLY A 121 -9.54 11.36 -11.03
N TYR A 122 -9.25 11.91 -9.86
CA TYR A 122 -9.41 11.21 -8.58
C TYR A 122 -10.87 10.88 -8.25
N ALA A 123 -11.82 11.75 -8.66
CA ALA A 123 -13.23 11.50 -8.41
C ALA A 123 -13.71 10.20 -9.05
N LYS A 124 -13.25 9.89 -10.27
CA LYS A 124 -13.57 8.63 -10.97
C LYS A 124 -12.99 7.42 -10.26
N GLU A 125 -11.76 7.51 -9.79
CA GLU A 125 -11.11 6.42 -9.06
C GLU A 125 -11.77 6.18 -7.71
N ILE A 126 -12.15 7.24 -6.99
CA ILE A 126 -12.91 7.13 -5.75
C ILE A 126 -14.25 6.43 -5.99
N GLU A 127 -14.94 6.76 -7.10
CA GLU A 127 -16.19 6.09 -7.49
C GLU A 127 -15.95 4.59 -7.76
N ILE A 128 -14.90 4.23 -8.50
CA ILE A 128 -14.53 2.83 -8.75
C ILE A 128 -14.33 2.10 -7.41
N LEU A 129 -13.52 2.64 -6.51
CA LEU A 129 -13.23 2.02 -5.22
C LEU A 129 -14.48 1.91 -4.33
N ARG A 130 -15.34 2.92 -4.32
CA ARG A 130 -16.62 2.88 -3.59
C ARG A 130 -17.55 1.79 -4.10
N ASN A 131 -17.59 1.57 -5.43
CA ASN A 131 -18.39 0.52 -6.04
C ASN A 131 -17.85 -0.89 -5.73
N LEU A 132 -16.56 -1.03 -5.44
CA LEU A 132 -15.95 -2.29 -5.03
C LEU A 132 -16.11 -2.57 -3.53
N TYR A 133 -16.41 -1.55 -2.73
CA TYR A 133 -16.59 -1.71 -1.28
C TYR A 133 -17.88 -2.46 -0.97
N LYS A 134 -17.79 -3.39 -0.02
CA LYS A 134 -18.91 -4.21 0.47
C LYS A 134 -19.15 -3.90 1.94
N ASP A 135 -20.37 -3.53 2.27
CA ASP A 135 -20.80 -3.31 3.67
C ASP A 135 -20.82 -4.62 4.48
#